data_604ff2a22a5fad7d3d681d6d242c7903
#
_entry.id   604ff2a22a5fad7d3d681d6d242c7903
#
_cell.length_a   1.000
_cell.length_b   1.000
_cell.length_c   1.000
_cell.angle_alpha   90.00
_cell.angle_beta   90.00
_cell.angle_gamma   90.00
#
_symmetry.space_group_name_H-M   'P 1'
#
loop_
_entity.id
_entity.type
_entity.pdbx_description
1 polymer ?
#
loop_
_entity_poly.entity_id
_entity_poly.type
_entity_poly.pdbx_seq_one_letter_code
_entity_poly.pdbx_strand_id
1 'polypeptide(L)'
;MKAIIPVAGAGAKLRPHTYTQPKALIPIAGKTILSFIVDQLREAGIKEFIFIVGYLGEKIQDYVKQTYPNLTTHFVYQNERQGTGHAVELTKQIIGDEPIFVALGDTICEFDVKEIIESPVSMIGVRKVDDPRNFGV
;
A
#
# COMPACT_ATOMS: atom_id res chain seq x y z
N MET A 1 -3.21 5.87 14.55
CA MET A 1 -3.15 4.75 13.55
C MET A 1 -2.36 5.19 12.34
N LYS A 2 -1.47 4.34 11.83
CA LYS A 2 -0.63 4.57 10.64
C LYS A 2 -1.02 3.60 9.53
N ALA A 3 -0.99 4.05 8.28
CA ALA A 3 -1.20 3.16 7.12
C ALA A 3 0.14 2.66 6.58
N ILE A 4 0.24 1.36 6.33
CA ILE A 4 1.39 0.72 5.67
C ILE A 4 0.96 0.27 4.29
N ILE A 5 1.67 0.74 3.27
CA ILE A 5 1.36 0.41 1.87
C ILE A 5 2.60 -0.23 1.22
N PRO A 6 2.64 -1.58 1.14
CA PRO A 6 3.67 -2.29 0.41
C PRO A 6 3.54 -2.06 -1.10
N VAL A 7 4.53 -1.41 -1.71
CA VAL A 7 4.61 -1.10 -3.15
C VAL A 7 5.95 -1.51 -3.76
N ALA A 8 6.71 -2.36 -3.09
CA ALA A 8 8.02 -2.83 -3.53
C ALA A 8 8.00 -3.80 -4.73
N GLY A 9 6.82 -4.24 -5.15
CA GLY A 9 6.63 -5.22 -6.22
C GLY A 9 7.10 -4.72 -7.59
N ALA A 10 7.86 -5.53 -8.34
CA ALA A 10 8.33 -5.17 -9.68
C ALA A 10 7.25 -5.23 -10.77
N GLY A 11 6.04 -5.71 -10.47
CA GLY A 11 4.95 -5.80 -11.45
C GLY A 11 5.27 -6.67 -12.67
N ALA A 12 6.05 -7.74 -12.51
CA ALA A 12 6.56 -8.55 -13.62
C ALA A 12 5.48 -9.05 -14.60
N LYS A 13 4.26 -9.31 -14.11
CA LYS A 13 3.11 -9.75 -14.93
C LYS A 13 2.58 -8.65 -15.85
N LEU A 14 2.92 -7.38 -15.63
CA LEU A 14 2.46 -6.21 -16.42
C LEU A 14 3.57 -5.65 -17.32
N ARG A 15 4.65 -6.38 -17.54
CA ARG A 15 5.67 -5.99 -18.51
C ARG A 15 5.07 -5.97 -19.93
N PRO A 16 5.47 -5.02 -20.82
CA PRO A 16 6.60 -4.09 -20.67
C PRO A 16 6.32 -2.80 -19.87
N HIS A 17 5.08 -2.49 -19.52
CA HIS A 17 4.71 -1.21 -18.88
C HIS A 17 5.47 -0.97 -17.57
N THR A 18 5.75 -2.02 -16.80
CA THR A 18 6.45 -1.92 -15.51
C THR A 18 7.97 -1.90 -15.60
N TYR A 19 8.56 -1.82 -16.78
CA TYR A 19 10.00 -1.54 -16.91
C TYR A 19 10.35 -0.11 -16.51
N THR A 20 9.47 0.84 -16.81
CA THR A 20 9.71 2.26 -16.59
C THR A 20 8.78 2.90 -15.56
N GLN A 21 7.69 2.22 -15.22
CA GLN A 21 6.66 2.74 -14.32
C GLN A 21 6.36 1.72 -13.21
N PRO A 22 6.40 2.11 -11.91
CA PRO A 22 5.94 1.24 -10.84
C PRO A 22 4.48 0.83 -11.04
N LYS A 23 4.13 -0.44 -10.75
CA LYS A 23 2.75 -0.93 -10.88
C LYS A 23 1.74 -0.03 -10.16
N ALA A 24 2.07 0.42 -8.96
CA ALA A 24 1.21 1.29 -8.16
C ALA A 24 0.92 2.66 -8.80
N LEU A 25 1.78 3.12 -9.74
CA LEU A 25 1.61 4.38 -10.46
C LEU A 25 0.99 4.21 -11.86
N ILE A 26 0.56 3.01 -12.22
CA ILE A 26 -0.18 2.80 -13.48
C ILE A 26 -1.54 3.51 -13.35
N PRO A 27 -1.91 4.33 -14.36
CA PRO A 27 -3.18 5.04 -14.34
C PRO A 27 -4.35 4.09 -14.65
N ILE A 28 -5.41 4.20 -13.85
CA ILE A 28 -6.70 3.55 -14.06
C ILE A 28 -7.77 4.64 -13.92
N ALA A 29 -8.60 4.82 -14.94
CA ALA A 29 -9.68 5.82 -14.92
C ALA A 29 -9.23 7.23 -14.50
N GLY A 30 -8.05 7.67 -14.97
CA GLY A 30 -7.52 9.01 -14.72
C GLY A 30 -6.78 9.22 -13.41
N LYS A 31 -6.70 8.19 -12.53
CA LYS A 31 -5.92 8.20 -11.28
C LYS A 31 -4.95 7.01 -11.24
N THR A 32 -3.89 7.12 -10.45
CA THR A 32 -3.02 5.96 -10.20
C THR A 32 -3.67 4.99 -9.23
N ILE A 33 -3.29 3.69 -9.29
CA ILE A 33 -3.74 2.69 -8.30
C ILE A 33 -3.45 3.19 -6.89
N LEU A 34 -2.25 3.74 -6.68
CA LEU A 34 -1.82 4.27 -5.38
C LEU A 34 -2.71 5.41 -4.90
N SER A 35 -3.15 6.30 -5.80
CA SER A 35 -4.05 7.40 -5.42
C SER A 35 -5.41 6.90 -4.93
N PHE A 36 -5.98 5.87 -5.54
CA PHE A 36 -7.24 5.31 -5.05
C PHE A 36 -7.10 4.83 -3.60
N ILE A 37 -6.00 4.14 -3.29
CA ILE A 37 -5.74 3.61 -1.95
C ILE A 37 -5.50 4.75 -0.94
N VAL A 38 -4.61 5.69 -1.29
CA VAL A 38 -4.24 6.79 -0.38
C VAL A 38 -5.42 7.71 -0.13
N ASP A 39 -6.19 8.07 -1.17
CA ASP A 39 -7.37 8.93 -1.05
C ASP A 39 -8.42 8.30 -0.12
N GLN A 40 -8.73 7.01 -0.30
CA GLN A 40 -9.69 6.29 0.54
C GLN A 40 -9.27 6.30 2.02
N LEU A 41 -8.00 6.00 2.31
CA LEU A 41 -7.49 5.98 3.68
C LEU A 41 -7.41 7.38 4.30
N ARG A 42 -7.03 8.38 3.51
CA ARG A 42 -7.01 9.79 3.93
C ARG A 42 -8.41 10.32 4.26
N GLU A 43 -9.40 10.01 3.43
CA GLU A 43 -10.80 10.38 3.66
C GLU A 43 -11.37 9.72 4.92
N ALA A 44 -10.89 8.55 5.29
CA ALA A 44 -11.20 7.90 6.56
C ALA A 44 -10.45 8.49 7.76
N GLY A 45 -9.56 9.46 7.56
CA GLY A 45 -8.87 10.19 8.62
C GLY A 45 -7.44 9.75 8.92
N ILE A 46 -6.86 8.82 8.16
CA ILE A 46 -5.44 8.46 8.31
C ILE A 46 -4.57 9.59 7.75
N LYS A 47 -3.59 10.02 8.54
CA LYS A 47 -2.69 11.16 8.21
C LYS A 47 -1.23 10.75 8.06
N GLU A 48 -0.85 9.58 8.54
CA GLU A 48 0.53 9.08 8.51
C GLU A 48 0.61 7.79 7.72
N PHE A 49 1.50 7.78 6.72
CA PHE A 49 1.63 6.71 5.74
C PHE A 49 3.07 6.22 5.67
N ILE A 50 3.25 4.91 5.66
CA ILE A 50 4.53 4.24 5.50
C ILE A 50 4.48 3.46 4.18
N PHE A 51 5.24 3.90 3.19
CA PHE A 51 5.36 3.23 1.91
C PHE A 51 6.57 2.31 1.93
N ILE A 52 6.34 1.01 1.68
CA ILE A 52 7.44 0.06 1.54
C ILE A 52 7.75 -0.03 0.06
N VAL A 53 8.87 0.54 -0.34
CA VAL A 53 9.29 0.72 -1.73
C VAL A 53 10.44 -0.21 -2.10
N GLY A 54 10.64 -0.44 -3.37
CA GLY A 54 11.71 -1.26 -3.91
C GLY A 54 12.12 -0.78 -5.29
N TYR A 55 11.96 -1.63 -6.30
CA TYR A 55 12.23 -1.27 -7.69
C TYR A 55 11.47 -0.02 -8.13
N LEU A 56 12.18 0.97 -8.67
CA LEU A 56 11.64 2.30 -9.03
C LEU A 56 11.00 3.06 -7.84
N GLY A 57 11.49 2.83 -6.63
CA GLY A 57 10.95 3.44 -5.41
C GLY A 57 11.03 4.97 -5.41
N GLU A 58 12.03 5.57 -6.04
CA GLU A 58 12.19 7.01 -6.18
C GLU A 58 10.96 7.64 -6.89
N LYS A 59 10.44 6.99 -7.92
CA LYS A 59 9.24 7.47 -8.63
C LYS A 59 8.00 7.49 -7.75
N ILE A 60 7.89 6.52 -6.84
CA ILE A 60 6.80 6.48 -5.86
C ILE A 60 6.97 7.61 -4.85
N GLN A 61 8.20 7.82 -4.34
CA GLN A 61 8.49 8.91 -3.41
C GLN A 61 8.16 10.27 -4.01
N ASP A 62 8.65 10.53 -5.22
CA ASP A 62 8.42 11.80 -5.93
C ASP A 62 6.92 12.03 -6.15
N TYR A 63 6.22 11.01 -6.63
CA TYR A 63 4.79 11.08 -6.83
C TYR A 63 4.02 11.39 -5.54
N VAL A 64 4.31 10.68 -4.46
CA VAL A 64 3.63 10.86 -3.17
C VAL A 64 3.91 12.25 -2.60
N LYS A 65 5.16 12.70 -2.62
CA LYS A 65 5.54 14.04 -2.11
C LYS A 65 4.89 15.17 -2.89
N GLN A 66 4.77 15.02 -4.22
CA GLN A 66 4.14 16.02 -5.08
C GLN A 66 2.61 16.03 -4.96
N THR A 67 1.99 14.85 -4.89
CA THR A 67 0.53 14.72 -4.88
C THR A 67 -0.07 14.95 -3.49
N TYR A 68 0.67 14.58 -2.44
CA TYR A 68 0.20 14.59 -1.05
C TYR A 68 1.15 15.35 -0.12
N PRO A 69 1.45 16.63 -0.37
CA PRO A 69 2.46 17.40 0.40
C PRO A 69 2.09 17.60 1.88
N ASN A 70 0.82 17.44 2.22
CA ASN A 70 0.31 17.63 3.60
C ASN A 70 0.22 16.35 4.42
N LEU A 71 0.58 15.19 3.85
CA LEU A 71 0.60 13.93 4.57
C LEU A 71 1.97 13.71 5.23
N THR A 72 1.96 13.13 6.42
CA THR A 72 3.19 12.59 7.01
C THR A 72 3.53 11.28 6.33
N THR A 73 4.67 11.25 5.62
CA THR A 73 5.06 10.10 4.79
C THR A 73 6.44 9.58 5.13
N HIS A 74 6.55 8.26 5.26
CA HIS A 74 7.80 7.54 5.47
C HIS A 74 8.02 6.57 4.32
N PHE A 75 9.29 6.37 3.95
CA PHE A 75 9.65 5.44 2.87
C PHE A 75 10.68 4.45 3.39
N VAL A 76 10.35 3.15 3.33
CA VAL A 76 11.21 2.05 3.78
C VAL A 76 11.56 1.20 2.57
N TYR A 77 12.84 0.95 2.34
CA TYR A 77 13.28 0.15 1.20
C TYR A 77 13.30 -1.33 1.56
N GLN A 78 12.59 -2.13 0.78
CA GLN A 78 12.68 -3.58 0.80
C GLN A 78 13.62 -4.06 -0.31
N ASN A 79 14.87 -4.30 0.03
CA ASN A 79 15.89 -4.76 -0.93
C ASN A 79 15.72 -6.26 -1.25
N GLU A 80 15.39 -7.04 -0.24
CA GLU A 80 15.14 -8.49 -0.38
C GLU A 80 13.65 -8.78 -0.31
N ARG A 81 13.15 -9.54 -1.29
CA ARG A 81 11.72 -9.86 -1.39
C ARG A 81 11.38 -11.14 -0.64
N GLN A 82 11.27 -11.06 0.66
CA GLN A 82 10.93 -12.16 1.56
C GLN A 82 9.43 -12.20 1.92
N GLY A 83 8.59 -11.59 1.10
CA GLY A 83 7.14 -11.57 1.28
C GLY A 83 6.60 -10.34 2.01
N THR A 84 5.26 -10.30 2.15
CA THR A 84 4.54 -9.16 2.73
C THR A 84 4.81 -9.02 4.24
N GLY A 85 4.92 -10.13 4.97
CA GLY A 85 5.23 -10.11 6.40
C GLY A 85 6.59 -9.45 6.68
N HIS A 86 7.64 -9.83 5.94
CA HIS A 86 8.94 -9.18 6.03
C HIS A 86 8.87 -7.69 5.69
N ALA A 87 8.10 -7.32 4.65
CA ALA A 87 7.91 -5.92 4.32
C ALA A 87 7.35 -5.11 5.49
N VAL A 88 6.31 -5.61 6.15
CA VAL A 88 5.71 -4.96 7.33
C VAL A 88 6.69 -4.92 8.51
N GLU A 89 7.47 -5.98 8.74
CA GLU A 89 8.49 -6.01 9.80
C GLU A 89 9.53 -4.90 9.68
N LEU A 90 9.94 -4.55 8.46
CA LEU A 90 10.88 -3.46 8.21
C LEU A 90 10.38 -2.09 8.73
N THR A 91 9.09 -1.94 8.94
CA THR A 91 8.47 -0.69 9.41
C THR A 91 8.37 -0.59 10.94
N LYS A 92 8.77 -1.63 11.68
CA LYS A 92 8.58 -1.78 13.12
C LYS A 92 9.05 -0.57 13.94
N GLN A 93 10.21 0.01 13.60
CA GLN A 93 10.74 1.16 14.32
C GLN A 93 9.90 2.44 14.12
N ILE A 94 9.18 2.56 12.99
CA ILE A 94 8.34 3.71 12.67
C ILE A 94 6.95 3.53 13.28
N ILE A 95 6.45 2.29 13.34
CA ILE A 95 5.12 1.98 13.87
C ILE A 95 5.04 2.24 15.38
N GLY A 96 6.04 1.80 16.14
CA GLY A 96 5.96 1.74 17.60
C GLY A 96 4.84 0.81 18.05
N ASP A 97 4.06 1.25 19.05
CA ASP A 97 2.92 0.49 19.60
C ASP A 97 1.55 0.96 19.05
N GLU A 98 1.55 1.73 17.97
CA GLU A 98 0.31 2.24 17.40
C GLU A 98 -0.42 1.17 16.57
N PRO A 99 -1.76 1.21 16.54
CA PRO A 99 -2.54 0.44 15.58
C PRO A 99 -2.13 0.77 14.14
N ILE A 100 -2.11 -0.25 13.30
CA ILE A 100 -1.73 -0.11 11.89
C ILE A 100 -2.86 -0.57 10.98
N PHE A 101 -2.92 0.05 9.81
CA PHE A 101 -3.74 -0.39 8.69
C PHE A 101 -2.83 -0.81 7.54
N VAL A 102 -2.88 -2.06 7.11
CA VAL A 102 -2.07 -2.56 5.98
C VAL A 102 -2.94 -2.64 4.74
N ALA A 103 -2.62 -1.82 3.73
CA ALA A 103 -3.28 -1.86 2.42
C ALA A 103 -2.29 -2.31 1.35
N LEU A 104 -2.62 -3.36 0.59
CA LEU A 104 -1.77 -3.81 -0.51
C LEU A 104 -1.79 -2.78 -1.64
N GLY A 105 -0.61 -2.30 -2.05
CA GLY A 105 -0.46 -1.19 -3.00
C GLY A 105 -0.79 -1.51 -4.46
N ASP A 106 -1.31 -2.69 -4.73
CA ASP A 106 -1.72 -3.16 -6.05
C ASP A 106 -3.18 -3.64 -6.12
N THR A 107 -3.92 -3.47 -5.03
CA THR A 107 -5.29 -3.96 -4.89
C THR A 107 -6.21 -2.81 -4.46
N ILE A 108 -7.16 -2.47 -5.32
CA ILE A 108 -8.23 -1.51 -4.99
C ILE A 108 -9.36 -2.33 -4.38
N CYS A 109 -9.73 -2.00 -3.15
CA CYS A 109 -10.83 -2.62 -2.43
C CYS A 109 -11.91 -1.58 -2.13
N GLU A 110 -13.17 -1.98 -2.29
CA GLU A 110 -14.31 -1.17 -1.90
C GLU A 110 -14.87 -1.70 -0.59
N PHE A 111 -14.64 -0.94 0.50
CA PHE A 111 -15.11 -1.28 1.85
C PHE A 111 -15.15 -0.02 2.73
N ASP A 112 -15.87 -0.08 3.83
CA ASP A 112 -15.91 1.03 4.80
C ASP A 112 -14.65 1.00 5.69
N VAL A 113 -13.69 1.87 5.35
CA VAL A 113 -12.44 2.01 6.11
C VAL A 113 -12.69 2.51 7.53
N LYS A 114 -13.72 3.34 7.75
CA LYS A 114 -14.03 3.88 9.08
C LYS A 114 -14.48 2.79 10.04
N GLU A 115 -15.32 1.88 9.57
CA GLU A 115 -15.74 0.72 10.36
C GLU A 115 -14.52 -0.11 10.84
N ILE A 116 -13.53 -0.30 9.95
CA ILE A 116 -12.30 -1.04 10.30
C ILE A 116 -11.45 -0.26 11.30
N ILE A 117 -11.28 1.05 11.11
CA ILE A 117 -10.46 1.90 11.99
C ILE A 117 -11.05 1.97 13.40
N GLU A 118 -12.36 1.98 13.53
CA GLU A 118 -13.10 2.06 14.81
C GLU A 118 -13.20 0.70 15.51
N SER A 119 -12.82 -0.39 14.84
CA SER A 119 -12.89 -1.74 15.42
C SER A 119 -11.92 -1.91 16.59
N PRO A 120 -12.38 -2.46 17.74
CA PRO A 120 -11.52 -2.74 18.88
C PRO A 120 -10.67 -4.01 18.71
N VAL A 121 -10.88 -4.75 17.63
CA VAL A 121 -10.18 -6.02 17.35
C VAL A 121 -9.45 -5.97 16.00
N SER A 122 -8.41 -6.78 15.86
CA SER A 122 -7.71 -6.94 14.58
C SER A 122 -8.64 -7.58 13.56
N MET A 123 -8.64 -7.03 12.33
CA MET A 123 -9.48 -7.48 11.21
C MET A 123 -8.62 -7.81 10.00
N ILE A 124 -9.10 -8.74 9.19
CA ILE A 124 -8.53 -9.04 7.89
C ILE A 124 -9.64 -9.02 6.83
N GLY A 125 -9.45 -8.22 5.78
CA GLY A 125 -10.34 -8.20 4.62
C GLY A 125 -10.16 -9.44 3.77
N VAL A 126 -11.24 -10.19 3.54
CA VAL A 126 -11.23 -11.41 2.73
C VAL A 126 -12.31 -11.35 1.66
N ARG A 127 -12.05 -12.02 0.54
CA ARG A 127 -13.02 -12.20 -0.54
C ARG A 127 -13.18 -13.69 -0.84
N LYS A 128 -14.41 -14.17 -0.88
CA LYS A 128 -14.69 -15.54 -1.34
C LYS A 128 -14.47 -15.63 -2.85
N VAL A 129 -13.71 -16.61 -3.29
CA VAL A 129 -13.41 -16.91 -4.69
C VAL A 129 -13.62 -18.40 -4.97
N ASP A 130 -13.99 -18.74 -6.20
CA ASP A 130 -14.22 -20.15 -6.58
C ASP A 130 -12.92 -20.92 -6.72
N ASP A 131 -11.85 -20.27 -7.20
CA ASP A 131 -10.52 -20.85 -7.35
C ASP A 131 -9.46 -20.01 -6.63
N PRO A 132 -9.00 -20.41 -5.43
CA PRO A 132 -8.05 -19.63 -4.64
C PRO A 132 -6.59 -19.75 -5.10
N ARG A 133 -6.26 -20.65 -6.04
CA ARG A 133 -4.86 -20.94 -6.43
C ARG A 133 -4.07 -19.74 -6.95
N ASN A 134 -4.75 -18.70 -7.42
CA ASN A 134 -4.12 -17.46 -7.92
C ASN A 134 -4.08 -16.33 -6.87
N PHE A 135 -4.50 -16.60 -5.65
CA PHE A 135 -4.61 -15.62 -4.57
C PHE A 135 -3.80 -16.07 -3.35
N GLY A 136 -3.55 -15.15 -2.41
CA GLY A 136 -3.06 -15.48 -1.10
C GLY A 136 -4.16 -16.18 -0.28
N VAL A 137 -3.88 -17.32 0.30
CA VAL A 137 -4.78 -18.13 1.12
C VAL A 137 -4.09 -18.51 2.44
#